data_60c866adc19a58d7d91c204d7df8844c
#
_entry.id   60c866adc19a58d7d91c204d7df8844c
#
_cell.length_a   1.000
_cell.length_b   1.000
_cell.length_c   1.000
_cell.angle_alpha   90.00
_cell.angle_beta   90.00
_cell.angle_gamma   90.00
#
_symmetry.space_group_name_H-M   'P 1'
#
loop_
_entity.id
_entity.type
_entity.pdbx_description
1 polymer ?
#
loop_
_entity_poly.entity_id
_entity_poly.type
_entity_poly.pdbx_seq_one_letter_code
_entity_poly.pdbx_strand_id
1 'polypeptide(L)'
;LAGVKLHVINVPDILKSRSPLTNNAQKLETYDNYEQMDNIIGDRVELTFVPMRNAFFLTLGANYALERDIFKMVTGVCQQDNANYPDCRDIFIKSQEETINQALGINNFIIETPLMFLSKAQSIELAQSLKGCMKALAYSHTCYAGVCPPCGECHACVLREQGFKEAGVVDPLIERTK
;
A
#
# COMPACT_ATOMS: atom_id res chain seq x y z
N LEU A 1 -0.74 14.69 12.43
CA LEU A 1 -0.47 15.53 11.26
C LEU A 1 -1.75 15.90 10.51
N ALA A 2 -2.62 14.92 10.21
CA ALA A 2 -3.85 15.14 9.45
C ALA A 2 -5.06 15.57 10.31
N GLY A 3 -4.95 15.62 11.63
CA GLY A 3 -6.04 15.97 12.54
C GLY A 3 -7.17 14.92 12.62
N VAL A 4 -6.94 13.72 12.07
CA VAL A 4 -7.90 12.60 12.10
C VAL A 4 -7.61 11.67 13.28
N LYS A 5 -8.66 11.05 13.81
CA LYS A 5 -8.54 10.09 14.90
C LYS A 5 -7.96 8.78 14.39
N LEU A 6 -6.91 8.29 15.07
CA LEU A 6 -6.35 6.96 14.82
C LEU A 6 -7.13 5.92 15.64
N HIS A 7 -7.51 4.83 14.99
CA HIS A 7 -8.02 3.63 15.62
C HIS A 7 -7.08 2.46 15.31
N VAL A 8 -6.73 1.68 16.33
CA VAL A 8 -5.84 0.53 16.18
C VAL A 8 -6.62 -0.73 16.52
N ILE A 9 -6.62 -1.66 15.56
CA ILE A 9 -7.19 -3.00 15.75
C ILE A 9 -6.02 -3.97 15.86
N ASN A 10 -5.89 -4.65 16.99
CA ASN A 10 -4.87 -5.67 17.16
C ASN A 10 -5.31 -6.96 16.48
N VAL A 11 -4.52 -7.40 15.51
CA VAL A 11 -4.75 -8.63 14.77
C VAL A 11 -3.57 -9.56 15.07
N PRO A 12 -3.70 -10.51 15.99
CA PRO A 12 -2.61 -11.43 16.28
C PRO A 12 -2.42 -12.40 15.12
N ASP A 13 -1.18 -12.71 14.79
CA ASP A 13 -0.62 -13.84 14.00
C ASP A 13 -1.53 -14.60 13.02
N ILE A 14 -2.51 -13.92 12.40
CA ILE A 14 -3.51 -14.54 11.53
C ILE A 14 -2.97 -14.73 10.10
N LEU A 15 -2.19 -13.75 9.61
CA LEU A 15 -1.66 -13.76 8.25
C LEU A 15 -0.30 -14.47 8.21
N LYS A 16 -0.33 -15.79 8.07
CA LYS A 16 0.89 -16.60 7.85
C LYS A 16 1.03 -16.95 6.37
N SER A 17 2.22 -16.76 5.82
CA SER A 17 2.49 -17.07 4.41
C SER A 17 3.96 -17.40 4.18
N ARG A 18 4.33 -17.65 2.92
CA ARG A 18 5.73 -17.78 2.49
C ARG A 18 6.41 -16.44 2.28
N SER A 19 5.69 -15.33 2.39
CA SER A 19 6.24 -13.99 2.24
C SER A 19 7.27 -13.69 3.34
N PRO A 20 8.40 -13.05 3.02
CA PRO A 20 9.36 -12.60 4.01
C PRO A 20 8.78 -11.58 5.01
N LEU A 21 7.62 -10.98 4.71
CA LEU A 21 6.93 -10.08 5.65
C LEU A 21 6.21 -10.81 6.79
N THR A 22 5.95 -12.10 6.64
CA THR A 22 5.25 -12.93 7.64
C THR A 22 6.01 -14.21 8.00
N ASN A 23 7.20 -14.42 7.43
CA ASN A 23 8.03 -15.60 7.65
C ASN A 23 9.51 -15.21 7.74
N ASN A 24 10.01 -15.15 8.96
CA ASN A 24 11.40 -14.76 9.25
C ASN A 24 12.47 -15.72 8.68
N ALA A 25 12.08 -16.91 8.22
CA ALA A 25 12.99 -17.83 7.53
C ALA A 25 13.26 -17.44 6.08
N GLN A 26 12.45 -16.53 5.52
CA GLN A 26 12.62 -16.02 4.16
C GLN A 26 13.36 -14.68 4.21
N LYS A 27 14.24 -14.46 3.23
CA LYS A 27 14.94 -13.16 3.07
C LYS A 27 14.18 -12.28 2.10
N LEU A 28 14.25 -10.96 2.33
CA LEU A 28 13.83 -9.97 1.35
C LEU A 28 14.74 -10.05 0.12
N GLU A 29 14.16 -9.93 -1.06
CA GLU A 29 14.94 -9.62 -2.25
C GLU A 29 15.43 -8.17 -2.19
N THR A 30 16.62 -7.95 -2.70
CA THR A 30 17.24 -6.63 -2.80
C THR A 30 17.59 -6.32 -4.24
N TYR A 31 17.55 -5.05 -4.59
CA TYR A 31 17.72 -4.58 -5.96
C TYR A 31 18.61 -3.32 -5.94
N ASP A 32 19.55 -3.24 -6.88
CA ASP A 32 20.46 -2.09 -7.00
C ASP A 32 19.76 -0.85 -7.55
N ASN A 33 18.70 -1.04 -8.35
CA ASN A 33 17.93 0.03 -8.99
C ASN A 33 16.61 -0.49 -9.56
N TYR A 34 15.78 0.44 -10.06
CA TYR A 34 14.47 0.13 -10.61
C TYR A 34 14.51 -0.78 -11.85
N GLU A 35 15.45 -0.58 -12.77
CA GLU A 35 15.56 -1.39 -13.98
C GLU A 35 15.89 -2.84 -13.66
N GLN A 36 16.83 -3.07 -12.75
CA GLN A 36 17.16 -4.42 -12.27
C GLN A 36 15.94 -5.06 -11.59
N MET A 37 15.24 -4.32 -10.74
CA MET A 37 14.03 -4.79 -10.06
C MET A 37 12.95 -5.20 -11.04
N ASP A 38 12.66 -4.37 -12.02
CA ASP A 38 11.66 -4.62 -13.06
C ASP A 38 11.98 -5.87 -13.88
N ASN A 39 13.24 -6.01 -14.31
CA ASN A 39 13.72 -7.18 -15.03
C ASN A 39 13.66 -8.48 -14.20
N ILE A 40 13.96 -8.43 -12.90
CA ILE A 40 13.91 -9.60 -12.01
C ILE A 40 12.47 -10.00 -11.70
N ILE A 41 11.60 -9.05 -11.43
CA ILE A 41 10.20 -9.31 -11.12
C ILE A 41 9.44 -9.73 -12.38
N GLY A 42 9.58 -8.99 -13.48
CA GLY A 42 8.83 -9.25 -14.71
C GLY A 42 7.34 -9.41 -14.44
N ASP A 43 6.75 -10.49 -14.95
CA ASP A 43 5.32 -10.79 -14.79
C ASP A 43 4.99 -11.56 -13.50
N ARG A 44 5.99 -11.96 -12.71
CA ARG A 44 5.73 -12.69 -11.45
C ARG A 44 5.17 -11.78 -10.36
N VAL A 45 4.46 -12.36 -9.43
CA VAL A 45 4.10 -11.68 -8.18
C VAL A 45 5.36 -11.53 -7.32
N GLU A 46 5.61 -10.34 -6.81
CA GLU A 46 6.77 -10.07 -5.95
C GLU A 46 6.69 -10.86 -4.62
N LEU A 47 7.83 -11.30 -4.08
CA LEU A 47 7.88 -12.25 -2.95
C LEU A 47 7.29 -11.73 -1.65
N THR A 48 7.20 -10.41 -1.48
CA THR A 48 6.58 -9.79 -0.31
C THR A 48 5.05 -9.83 -0.32
N PHE A 49 4.45 -10.44 -1.37
CA PHE A 49 3.00 -10.69 -1.39
C PHE A 49 2.57 -11.56 -0.21
N VAL A 50 1.61 -11.07 0.56
CA VAL A 50 0.96 -11.81 1.64
C VAL A 50 -0.45 -12.17 1.17
N PRO A 51 -0.72 -13.43 0.81
CA PRO A 51 -2.02 -13.85 0.31
C PRO A 51 -3.15 -13.46 1.26
N MET A 52 -4.26 -12.97 0.69
CA MET A 52 -5.48 -12.58 1.42
C MET A 52 -5.33 -11.36 2.34
N ARG A 53 -4.18 -10.71 2.41
CA ARG A 53 -3.95 -9.57 3.33
C ARG A 53 -4.94 -8.43 3.09
N ASN A 54 -5.10 -7.99 1.84
CA ASN A 54 -6.01 -6.89 1.54
C ASN A 54 -7.48 -7.31 1.69
N ALA A 55 -7.85 -8.53 1.33
CA ALA A 55 -9.21 -9.06 1.59
C ALA A 55 -9.54 -9.00 3.08
N PHE A 56 -8.63 -9.46 3.91
CA PHE A 56 -8.79 -9.46 5.35
C PHE A 56 -8.90 -8.03 5.92
N PHE A 57 -7.99 -7.13 5.54
CA PHE A 57 -8.02 -5.75 6.03
C PHE A 57 -9.26 -4.99 5.57
N LEU A 58 -9.69 -5.17 4.33
CA LEU A 58 -10.91 -4.54 3.82
C LEU A 58 -12.16 -5.06 4.52
N THR A 59 -12.22 -6.37 4.80
CA THR A 59 -13.34 -6.95 5.57
C THR A 59 -13.39 -6.42 6.99
N LEU A 60 -12.26 -6.36 7.70
CA LEU A 60 -12.18 -5.77 9.03
C LEU A 60 -12.53 -4.27 9.03
N GLY A 61 -12.01 -3.53 8.04
CA GLY A 61 -12.31 -2.12 7.86
C GLY A 61 -13.80 -1.86 7.64
N ALA A 62 -14.45 -2.69 6.80
CA ALA A 62 -15.88 -2.62 6.57
C ALA A 62 -16.69 -2.90 7.84
N ASN A 63 -16.37 -3.97 8.57
CA ASN A 63 -17.02 -4.26 9.85
C ASN A 63 -16.89 -3.09 10.85
N TYR A 64 -15.69 -2.53 10.95
CA TYR A 64 -15.42 -1.38 11.82
C TYR A 64 -16.20 -0.11 11.39
N ALA A 65 -16.32 0.12 10.08
CA ALA A 65 -17.07 1.25 9.52
C ALA A 65 -18.57 1.14 9.78
N LEU A 66 -19.13 -0.04 9.53
CA LEU A 66 -20.56 -0.33 9.68
C LEU A 66 -21.06 -0.20 11.11
N GLU A 67 -20.26 -0.60 12.10
CA GLU A 67 -20.57 -0.38 13.53
C GLU A 67 -20.79 1.11 13.86
N ARG A 68 -20.37 2.00 12.97
CA ARG A 68 -20.41 3.47 13.09
C ARG A 68 -21.29 4.15 12.06
N ASP A 69 -22.16 3.38 11.40
CA ASP A 69 -23.01 3.86 10.31
C ASP A 69 -22.23 4.53 9.15
N ILE A 70 -20.98 4.08 8.92
CA ILE A 70 -20.13 4.56 7.82
C ILE A 70 -20.19 3.54 6.69
N PHE A 71 -20.68 3.97 5.52
CA PHE A 71 -20.86 3.14 4.33
C PHE A 71 -19.82 3.43 3.23
N LYS A 72 -18.76 4.15 3.57
CA LYS A 72 -17.68 4.48 2.64
C LYS A 72 -16.32 4.25 3.29
N MET A 73 -15.47 3.51 2.61
CA MET A 73 -14.09 3.25 3.00
C MET A 73 -13.15 3.71 1.88
N VAL A 74 -11.97 4.21 2.24
CA VAL A 74 -10.95 4.62 1.27
C VAL A 74 -9.70 3.78 1.49
N THR A 75 -9.10 3.27 0.40
CA THR A 75 -7.81 2.59 0.45
C THR A 75 -6.86 3.15 -0.59
N GLY A 76 -5.56 3.16 -0.27
CA GLY A 76 -4.49 3.65 -1.13
C GLY A 76 -3.88 2.59 -2.06
N VAL A 77 -4.61 1.53 -2.38
CA VAL A 77 -4.13 0.52 -3.33
C VAL A 77 -4.00 1.13 -4.73
N CYS A 78 -3.03 0.61 -5.49
CA CYS A 78 -2.69 1.06 -6.82
C CYS A 78 -2.35 -0.17 -7.67
N GLN A 79 -2.93 -0.28 -8.87
CA GLN A 79 -2.68 -1.41 -9.76
C GLN A 79 -1.46 -1.19 -10.67
N GLN A 80 -0.92 0.04 -10.70
CA GLN A 80 0.25 0.42 -11.50
C GLN A 80 1.59 0.07 -10.82
N ASP A 81 1.56 -0.58 -9.66
CA ASP A 81 2.76 -0.99 -8.95
C ASP A 81 3.36 -2.26 -9.58
N ASN A 82 4.68 -2.28 -9.80
CA ASN A 82 5.42 -3.41 -10.36
C ASN A 82 5.43 -4.67 -9.46
N ALA A 83 4.81 -4.63 -8.29
CA ALA A 83 4.68 -5.78 -7.40
C ALA A 83 3.74 -6.87 -7.92
N ASN A 84 2.90 -6.56 -8.91
CA ASN A 84 1.91 -7.45 -9.53
C ASN A 84 0.95 -8.12 -8.52
N TYR A 85 0.66 -7.47 -7.38
CA TYR A 85 -0.24 -8.02 -6.37
C TYR A 85 -1.67 -8.14 -6.89
N PRO A 86 -2.24 -9.36 -6.95
CA PRO A 86 -3.61 -9.56 -7.44
C PRO A 86 -4.65 -8.80 -6.61
N ASP A 87 -4.42 -8.66 -5.30
CA ASP A 87 -5.32 -8.01 -4.34
C ASP A 87 -5.15 -6.47 -4.27
N CYS A 88 -4.40 -5.88 -5.21
CA CYS A 88 -4.33 -4.44 -5.43
C CYS A 88 -5.02 -3.99 -6.72
N ARG A 89 -5.61 -4.91 -7.49
CA ARG A 89 -6.24 -4.61 -8.78
C ARG A 89 -7.67 -4.09 -8.60
N ASP A 90 -8.13 -3.25 -9.52
CA ASP A 90 -9.50 -2.69 -9.53
C ASP A 90 -10.58 -3.79 -9.49
N ILE A 91 -10.40 -4.85 -10.27
CA ILE A 91 -11.33 -5.98 -10.30
C ILE A 91 -11.46 -6.68 -8.94
N PHE A 92 -10.35 -6.80 -8.19
CA PHE A 92 -10.38 -7.35 -6.85
C PHE A 92 -11.16 -6.44 -5.89
N ILE A 93 -10.90 -5.13 -5.91
CA ILE A 93 -11.57 -4.16 -5.04
C ILE A 93 -13.08 -4.15 -5.30
N LYS A 94 -13.52 -4.16 -6.55
CA LYS A 94 -14.93 -4.24 -6.93
C LYS A 94 -15.58 -5.55 -6.46
N SER A 95 -14.87 -6.67 -6.59
CA SER A 95 -15.36 -7.96 -6.09
C SER A 95 -15.46 -7.99 -4.57
N GLN A 96 -14.53 -7.35 -3.87
CA GLN A 96 -14.56 -7.25 -2.41
C GLN A 96 -15.70 -6.34 -1.93
N GLU A 97 -15.94 -5.22 -2.60
CA GLU A 97 -17.06 -4.32 -2.35
C GLU A 97 -18.40 -5.06 -2.53
N GLU A 98 -18.55 -5.79 -3.63
CA GLU A 98 -19.74 -6.61 -3.89
C GLU A 98 -19.93 -7.70 -2.83
N THR A 99 -18.83 -8.36 -2.43
CA THR A 99 -18.86 -9.39 -1.37
C THR A 99 -19.39 -8.80 -0.05
N ILE A 100 -18.93 -7.62 0.32
CA ILE A 100 -19.37 -6.92 1.54
C ILE A 100 -20.85 -6.57 1.43
N ASN A 101 -21.28 -5.98 0.31
CA ASN A 101 -22.67 -5.62 0.08
C ASN A 101 -23.61 -6.85 0.14
N GLN A 102 -23.23 -7.95 -0.49
CA GLN A 102 -24.00 -9.19 -0.47
C GLN A 102 -24.05 -9.80 0.94
N ALA A 103 -22.95 -9.82 1.66
CA ALA A 103 -22.89 -10.35 3.02
C ALA A 103 -23.81 -9.59 4.00
N LEU A 104 -24.10 -8.32 3.71
CA LEU A 104 -24.91 -7.44 4.53
C LEU A 104 -26.35 -7.30 4.02
N GLY A 105 -26.65 -7.75 2.81
CA GLY A 105 -27.94 -7.54 2.15
C GLY A 105 -28.21 -6.06 1.81
N ILE A 106 -27.15 -5.30 1.49
CA ILE A 106 -27.21 -3.87 1.11
C ILE A 106 -26.55 -3.68 -0.27
N ASN A 107 -26.58 -2.44 -0.79
CA ASN A 107 -25.96 -2.09 -2.08
C ASN A 107 -25.33 -0.70 -2.07
N ASN A 108 -25.05 -0.16 -0.90
CA ASN A 108 -24.56 1.22 -0.73
C ASN A 108 -23.21 1.33 0.01
N PHE A 109 -22.59 0.21 0.35
CA PHE A 109 -21.20 0.25 0.85
C PHE A 109 -20.25 0.44 -0.33
N ILE A 110 -19.30 1.38 -0.21
CA ILE A 110 -18.39 1.78 -1.29
C ILE A 110 -16.95 1.69 -0.79
N ILE A 111 -16.05 1.12 -1.61
CA ILE A 111 -14.60 1.16 -1.42
C ILE A 111 -13.98 2.09 -2.45
N GLU A 112 -13.63 3.30 -2.05
CA GLU A 112 -12.95 4.26 -2.92
C GLU A 112 -11.44 3.99 -3.01
N THR A 113 -10.91 4.08 -4.23
CA THR A 113 -9.49 3.84 -4.55
C THR A 113 -8.91 4.98 -5.37
N PRO A 114 -8.71 6.16 -4.78
CA PRO A 114 -8.34 7.38 -5.53
C PRO A 114 -6.98 7.28 -6.25
N LEU A 115 -6.14 6.31 -5.89
CA LEU A 115 -4.83 6.10 -6.48
C LEU A 115 -4.78 4.93 -7.48
N MET A 116 -5.89 4.23 -7.72
CA MET A 116 -5.94 2.95 -8.44
C MET A 116 -5.18 2.95 -9.77
N PHE A 117 -5.33 4.01 -10.55
CA PHE A 117 -4.78 4.12 -11.90
C PHE A 117 -3.62 5.13 -12.00
N LEU A 118 -3.12 5.63 -10.88
CA LEU A 118 -2.00 6.56 -10.84
C LEU A 118 -0.66 5.81 -10.75
N SER A 119 0.34 6.27 -11.49
CA SER A 119 1.71 5.88 -11.25
C SER A 119 2.22 6.42 -9.90
N LYS A 120 3.38 5.96 -9.43
CA LYS A 120 4.00 6.52 -8.22
C LYS A 120 4.31 8.01 -8.40
N ALA A 121 4.83 8.41 -9.55
CA ALA A 121 5.07 9.82 -9.86
C ALA A 121 3.79 10.65 -9.81
N GLN A 122 2.72 10.19 -10.49
CA GLN A 122 1.43 10.88 -10.46
C GLN A 122 0.83 10.97 -9.05
N SER A 123 1.02 9.94 -8.22
CA SER A 123 0.58 9.97 -6.81
C SER A 123 1.36 11.02 -5.99
N ILE A 124 2.65 11.23 -6.30
CA ILE A 124 3.50 12.26 -5.68
C ILE A 124 3.09 13.66 -6.17
N GLU A 125 2.83 13.83 -7.47
CA GLU A 125 2.30 15.09 -8.05
C GLU A 125 0.96 15.47 -7.40
N LEU A 126 0.07 14.49 -7.23
CA LEU A 126 -1.18 14.69 -6.48
C LEU A 126 -0.89 15.13 -5.04
N ALA A 127 0.06 14.50 -4.35
CA ALA A 127 0.43 14.86 -3.00
C ALA A 127 0.99 16.30 -2.90
N GLN A 128 1.72 16.78 -3.91
CA GLN A 128 2.19 18.17 -3.98
C GLN A 128 1.02 19.16 -4.08
N SER A 129 -0.05 18.79 -4.79
CA SER A 129 -1.24 19.64 -4.93
C SER A 129 -2.07 19.73 -3.66
N LEU A 130 -1.90 18.80 -2.72
CA LEU A 130 -2.68 18.69 -1.49
C LEU A 130 -1.94 19.34 -0.31
N LYS A 131 -2.56 20.34 0.32
CA LYS A 131 -1.97 21.08 1.44
C LYS A 131 -1.54 20.15 2.58
N GLY A 132 -0.25 20.14 2.90
CA GLY A 132 0.33 19.38 4.01
C GLY A 132 0.61 17.90 3.71
N CYS A 133 0.24 17.40 2.53
CA CYS A 133 0.43 16.00 2.17
C CYS A 133 1.94 15.64 2.09
N MET A 134 2.76 16.47 1.45
CA MET A 134 4.22 16.27 1.41
C MET A 134 4.83 16.24 2.81
N LYS A 135 4.36 17.10 3.73
CA LYS A 135 4.79 17.06 5.13
C LYS A 135 4.39 15.73 5.82
N ALA A 136 3.24 15.18 5.50
CA ALA A 136 2.83 13.87 6.00
C ALA A 136 3.67 12.73 5.41
N LEU A 137 4.04 12.82 4.13
CA LEU A 137 4.91 11.85 3.46
C LEU A 137 6.31 11.77 4.08
N ALA A 138 6.81 12.83 4.70
CA ALA A 138 8.06 12.80 5.47
C ALA A 138 8.03 11.81 6.65
N TYR A 139 6.86 11.42 7.11
CA TYR A 139 6.65 10.45 8.20
C TYR A 139 6.09 9.11 7.73
N SER A 140 5.78 8.98 6.42
CA SER A 140 5.38 7.70 5.85
C SER A 140 6.61 6.83 5.65
N HIS A 141 6.57 5.59 6.14
CA HIS A 141 7.67 4.64 6.04
C HIS A 141 7.22 3.41 5.26
N THR A 142 7.92 3.11 4.15
CA THR A 142 7.55 2.02 3.23
C THR A 142 8.55 0.86 3.22
N CYS A 143 9.73 1.03 3.85
CA CYS A 143 10.80 0.03 3.85
C CYS A 143 10.34 -1.29 4.46
N TYR A 144 10.43 -2.38 3.69
CA TYR A 144 10.07 -3.72 4.15
C TYR A 144 11.05 -4.32 5.16
N ALA A 145 12.29 -3.85 5.21
CA ALA A 145 13.24 -4.23 6.26
C ALA A 145 12.94 -3.55 7.61
N GLY A 146 12.03 -2.57 7.65
CA GLY A 146 11.63 -1.87 8.87
C GLY A 146 12.71 -0.98 9.48
N VAL A 147 13.82 -0.71 8.77
CA VAL A 147 14.94 0.10 9.27
C VAL A 147 14.78 1.57 8.95
N CYS A 148 15.33 2.45 9.79
CA CYS A 148 15.35 3.90 9.59
C CYS A 148 16.80 4.41 9.75
N PRO A 149 17.38 5.11 8.76
CA PRO A 149 16.81 5.44 7.45
C PRO A 149 16.42 4.19 6.65
N PRO A 150 15.52 4.31 5.63
CA PRO A 150 15.13 3.18 4.78
C PRO A 150 16.33 2.49 4.13
N CYS A 151 16.27 1.16 3.93
CA CYS A 151 17.41 0.38 3.40
C CYS A 151 17.86 0.79 1.99
N GLY A 152 16.96 1.37 1.18
CA GLY A 152 17.26 1.79 -0.19
C GLY A 152 17.19 0.66 -1.24
N GLU A 153 17.22 -0.60 -0.84
CA GLU A 153 17.40 -1.76 -1.74
C GLU A 153 16.21 -2.72 -1.82
N CYS A 154 15.23 -2.67 -0.89
CA CYS A 154 14.04 -3.51 -1.01
C CYS A 154 13.08 -2.94 -2.07
N HIS A 155 12.19 -3.78 -2.61
CA HIS A 155 11.21 -3.40 -3.62
C HIS A 155 10.52 -2.06 -3.31
N ALA A 156 10.00 -1.89 -2.09
CA ALA A 156 9.27 -0.68 -1.71
C ALA A 156 10.16 0.57 -1.68
N CYS A 157 11.44 0.44 -1.30
CA CYS A 157 12.39 1.55 -1.32
C CYS A 157 12.75 1.96 -2.75
N VAL A 158 13.09 0.98 -3.60
CA VAL A 158 13.45 1.23 -5.01
C VAL A 158 12.27 1.85 -5.78
N LEU A 159 11.05 1.32 -5.57
CA LEU A 159 9.85 1.87 -6.20
C LEU A 159 9.53 3.28 -5.71
N ARG A 160 9.74 3.56 -4.41
CA ARG A 160 9.55 4.90 -3.85
C ARG A 160 10.56 5.89 -4.42
N GLU A 161 11.83 5.53 -4.45
CA GLU A 161 12.90 6.36 -5.02
C GLU A 161 12.61 6.72 -6.48
N GLN A 162 12.25 5.71 -7.29
CA GLN A 162 11.91 5.90 -8.70
C GLN A 162 10.73 6.87 -8.85
N GLY A 163 9.67 6.71 -8.06
CA GLY A 163 8.50 7.60 -8.12
C GLY A 163 8.86 9.06 -7.82
N PHE A 164 9.68 9.32 -6.79
CA PHE A 164 10.14 10.68 -6.47
C PHE A 164 11.07 11.24 -7.55
N LYS A 165 11.95 10.41 -8.12
CA LYS A 165 12.83 10.78 -9.22
C LYS A 165 12.05 11.18 -10.48
N GLU A 166 11.04 10.39 -10.87
CA GLU A 166 10.17 10.68 -12.01
C GLU A 166 9.31 11.93 -11.81
N ALA A 167 8.82 12.16 -10.59
CA ALA A 167 8.10 13.39 -10.24
C ALA A 167 9.01 14.63 -10.13
N GLY A 168 10.33 14.47 -10.23
CA GLY A 168 11.29 15.58 -10.08
C GLY A 168 11.32 16.21 -8.69
N VAL A 169 10.98 15.43 -7.64
CA VAL A 169 10.82 15.92 -6.26
C VAL A 169 11.74 15.15 -5.33
N VAL A 170 12.33 15.83 -4.37
CA VAL A 170 13.11 15.17 -3.31
C VAL A 170 12.18 14.46 -2.33
N ASP A 171 12.52 13.22 -1.96
CA ASP A 171 11.73 12.47 -0.98
C ASP A 171 11.87 13.10 0.41
N PRO A 172 10.77 13.63 0.98
CA PRO A 172 10.81 14.29 2.29
C PRO A 172 11.12 13.34 3.45
N LEU A 173 10.94 12.03 3.29
CA LEU A 173 11.37 11.05 4.28
C LEU A 173 12.90 10.98 4.32
N ILE A 174 13.55 10.92 3.18
CA ILE A 174 15.01 10.86 3.08
C ILE A 174 15.62 12.16 3.60
N GLU A 175 15.04 13.32 3.29
CA GLU A 175 15.50 14.60 3.85
C GLU A 175 15.41 14.61 5.39
N ARG A 176 14.33 14.10 5.96
CA ARG A 176 14.12 14.07 7.42
C ARG A 176 15.03 13.08 8.13
N THR A 177 15.50 12.01 7.47
CA THR A 177 16.28 10.92 8.10
C THR A 177 17.79 11.01 7.86
N LYS A 178 18.25 12.05 7.14
CA LYS A 178 19.65 12.46 7.05
C LYS A 178 20.09 13.13 8.35
#